data_0ca0d2646c856fadb5f3e78e10df5660
#
_entry.id   0ca0d2646c856fadb5f3e78e10df5660
#
_cell.length_a   1.000
_cell.length_b   1.000
_cell.length_c   1.000
_cell.angle_alpha   90.00
_cell.angle_beta   90.00
_cell.angle_gamma   90.00
#
_symmetry.space_group_name_H-M   'P 1'
#
loop_
_entity.id
_entity.type
_entity.pdbx_description
1 polymer ?
#
loop_
_entity_poly.entity_id
_entity_poly.type
_entity_poly.pdbx_seq_one_letter_code
_entity_poly.pdbx_strand_id
1 'polypeptide(L)'
;MIKRFLTIALIMIVSGLSANAQTVTSAEVKSQISKQLVNSYKKMTTGDIEVKIPATPFASIELPEGKITYKIVQGGDRIVPRDIKRVDVYVNDAFVRTLNLPAQTAVYKDVLVASDYINREQAITKEATEVKRIDVSYKSDYVLTDKALEKEMSAKKAFAKGEVIDKRFVKMKPDVARNGDVRIFFVSNGAVMITIDGIAKTDGMAGDYVDVENRNYKKVYTGKVIGENRVLVNI
;
A
#
# COMPACT_ATOMS: atom_id res chain seq x y z
N MET A 1 -72.81 -27.99 48.33
CA MET A 1 -71.36 -27.69 48.11
C MET A 1 -71.19 -27.38 46.63
N ILE A 2 -71.10 -26.06 46.28
CA ILE A 2 -70.96 -25.61 44.92
C ILE A 2 -69.53 -25.07 44.78
N LYS A 3 -68.67 -25.79 44.04
CA LYS A 3 -67.33 -25.32 43.69
C LYS A 3 -67.40 -24.36 42.53
N ARG A 4 -67.10 -23.08 42.78
CA ARG A 4 -66.91 -22.05 41.75
C ARG A 4 -65.56 -22.22 41.12
N PHE A 5 -65.47 -22.58 39.84
CA PHE A 5 -64.26 -22.49 39.01
C PHE A 5 -64.09 -21.05 38.55
N LEU A 6 -63.00 -20.42 39.00
CA LEU A 6 -62.58 -19.10 38.57
C LEU A 6 -61.67 -19.28 37.34
N THR A 7 -62.18 -19.00 36.17
CA THR A 7 -61.41 -19.02 34.91
C THR A 7 -60.66 -17.70 34.78
N ILE A 8 -59.33 -17.69 35.00
CA ILE A 8 -58.46 -16.53 34.77
C ILE A 8 -58.15 -16.52 33.26
N ALA A 9 -58.75 -15.58 32.54
CA ALA A 9 -58.39 -15.29 31.15
C ALA A 9 -57.05 -14.49 31.13
N LEU A 10 -55.99 -15.13 30.73
CA LEU A 10 -54.68 -14.49 30.52
C LEU A 10 -54.75 -13.75 29.16
N ILE A 11 -54.99 -12.45 29.22
CA ILE A 11 -54.86 -11.56 28.02
C ILE A 11 -53.38 -11.37 27.76
N MET A 12 -52.84 -12.08 26.76
CA MET A 12 -51.52 -11.75 26.19
C MET A 12 -51.66 -10.44 25.41
N ILE A 13 -51.17 -9.35 25.97
CA ILE A 13 -50.95 -8.11 25.24
C ILE A 13 -49.67 -8.36 24.39
N VAL A 14 -49.88 -8.75 23.14
CA VAL A 14 -48.83 -8.71 22.13
C VAL A 14 -48.62 -7.23 21.81
N SER A 15 -47.71 -6.58 22.52
CA SER A 15 -47.16 -5.28 22.13
C SER A 15 -46.43 -5.48 20.82
N GLY A 16 -47.08 -5.20 19.70
CA GLY A 16 -46.45 -5.10 18.40
C GLY A 16 -45.37 -4.02 18.48
N LEU A 17 -44.12 -4.42 18.62
CA LEU A 17 -42.98 -3.55 18.32
C LEU A 17 -43.11 -3.20 16.83
N SER A 18 -43.64 -2.01 16.54
CA SER A 18 -43.52 -1.40 15.22
C SER A 18 -42.02 -1.19 15.01
N ALA A 19 -41.38 -2.13 14.36
CA ALA A 19 -40.00 -1.95 13.93
C ALA A 19 -40.02 -0.86 12.85
N ASN A 20 -39.78 0.40 13.24
CA ASN A 20 -39.57 1.47 12.30
C ASN A 20 -38.39 1.05 11.41
N ALA A 21 -38.61 1.08 10.10
CA ALA A 21 -37.60 0.75 9.11
C ALA A 21 -37.11 2.05 8.47
N GLN A 22 -35.80 2.16 8.32
CA GLN A 22 -35.19 3.21 7.53
C GLN A 22 -34.76 2.68 6.17
N THR A 23 -35.02 3.47 5.12
CA THR A 23 -34.62 3.12 3.76
C THR A 23 -33.29 3.73 3.42
N VAL A 24 -32.35 2.89 2.99
CA VAL A 24 -31.01 3.32 2.56
C VAL A 24 -30.89 3.09 1.07
N THR A 25 -30.52 4.14 0.35
CA THR A 25 -30.37 4.09 -1.11
C THR A 25 -29.06 3.44 -1.54
N SER A 26 -29.06 2.85 -2.72
CA SER A 26 -27.84 2.36 -3.38
C SER A 26 -26.75 3.43 -3.48
N ALA A 27 -27.10 4.69 -3.74
CA ALA A 27 -26.17 5.81 -3.84
C ALA A 27 -25.45 6.09 -2.51
N GLU A 28 -26.19 6.06 -1.40
CA GLU A 28 -25.63 6.26 -0.06
C GLU A 28 -24.64 5.14 0.29
N VAL A 29 -25.04 3.87 0.07
CA VAL A 29 -24.17 2.72 0.31
C VAL A 29 -22.89 2.84 -0.52
N LYS A 30 -22.99 3.10 -1.83
CA LYS A 30 -21.83 3.29 -2.72
C LYS A 30 -20.91 4.38 -2.21
N SER A 31 -21.46 5.54 -1.85
CA SER A 31 -20.66 6.68 -1.36
C SER A 31 -19.91 6.35 -0.07
N GLN A 32 -20.60 5.75 0.90
CA GLN A 32 -20.00 5.39 2.19
C GLN A 32 -18.88 4.35 2.03
N ILE A 33 -19.14 3.29 1.27
CA ILE A 33 -18.16 2.21 1.06
C ILE A 33 -16.97 2.71 0.24
N SER A 34 -17.18 3.50 -0.81
CA SER A 34 -16.08 4.08 -1.59
C SER A 34 -15.18 4.96 -0.72
N LYS A 35 -15.74 5.82 0.15
CA LYS A 35 -14.98 6.65 1.09
C LYS A 35 -14.16 5.82 2.07
N GLN A 36 -14.74 4.76 2.64
CA GLN A 36 -14.04 3.88 3.56
C GLN A 36 -12.89 3.14 2.88
N LEU A 37 -13.08 2.62 1.66
CA LEU A 37 -12.03 1.98 0.87
C LEU A 37 -10.90 2.94 0.53
N VAL A 38 -11.21 4.16 0.06
CA VAL A 38 -10.20 5.19 -0.20
C VAL A 38 -9.37 5.48 1.05
N ASN A 39 -10.02 5.66 2.20
CA ASN A 39 -9.31 5.93 3.46
C ASN A 39 -8.42 4.77 3.92
N SER A 40 -8.87 3.53 3.70
CA SER A 40 -8.08 2.34 3.98
C SER A 40 -6.85 2.25 3.06
N TYR A 41 -7.04 2.44 1.76
CA TYR A 41 -5.99 2.33 0.76
C TYR A 41 -4.95 3.45 0.80
N LYS A 42 -5.32 4.65 1.26
CA LYS A 42 -4.37 5.76 1.51
C LYS A 42 -3.25 5.40 2.48
N LYS A 43 -3.46 4.39 3.34
CA LYS A 43 -2.41 3.86 4.23
C LYS A 43 -1.45 2.91 3.53
N MET A 44 -1.81 2.40 2.34
CA MET A 44 -1.05 1.38 1.61
C MET A 44 -0.25 1.96 0.45
N THR A 45 -0.62 3.13 -0.07
CA THR A 45 0.05 3.77 -1.21
C THR A 45 0.03 5.28 -1.11
N THR A 46 1.04 5.91 -1.70
CA THR A 46 1.16 7.38 -1.81
C THR A 46 0.45 7.95 -3.04
N GLY A 47 -0.12 7.10 -3.89
CA GLY A 47 -0.85 7.55 -5.08
C GLY A 47 -2.23 8.10 -4.77
N ASP A 48 -2.82 8.81 -5.73
CA ASP A 48 -4.21 9.21 -5.68
C ASP A 48 -5.11 8.01 -5.97
N ILE A 49 -6.09 7.79 -5.12
CA ILE A 49 -6.94 6.60 -5.17
C ILE A 49 -8.34 6.99 -5.57
N GLU A 50 -8.86 6.35 -6.59
CA GLU A 50 -10.24 6.42 -7.00
C GLU A 50 -10.91 5.05 -6.81
N VAL A 51 -12.02 5.01 -6.08
CA VAL A 51 -12.81 3.79 -5.90
C VAL A 51 -14.22 4.03 -6.42
N LYS A 52 -14.64 3.19 -7.35
CA LYS A 52 -16.00 3.17 -7.91
C LYS A 52 -16.69 1.85 -7.57
N ILE A 53 -17.95 1.91 -7.15
CA ILE A 53 -18.84 0.76 -7.04
C ILE A 53 -19.84 0.87 -8.19
N PRO A 54 -19.59 0.17 -9.32
CA PRO A 54 -20.36 0.39 -10.55
C PRO A 54 -21.82 -0.03 -10.41
N ALA A 55 -22.08 -1.09 -9.68
CA ALA A 55 -23.42 -1.63 -9.50
C ALA A 55 -23.66 -2.11 -8.06
N THR A 56 -24.92 -2.12 -7.66
CA THR A 56 -25.41 -2.79 -6.46
C THR A 56 -26.56 -3.72 -6.88
N PRO A 57 -26.77 -4.83 -6.20
CA PRO A 57 -27.89 -5.75 -6.52
C PRO A 57 -29.26 -5.22 -6.07
N PHE A 58 -29.34 -3.96 -5.65
CA PHE A 58 -30.55 -3.31 -5.14
C PHE A 58 -30.58 -1.82 -5.49
N ALA A 59 -31.74 -1.23 -5.59
CA ALA A 59 -31.96 0.22 -5.68
C ALA A 59 -31.98 0.86 -4.28
N SER A 60 -32.60 0.20 -3.32
CA SER A 60 -32.62 0.56 -1.90
C SER A 60 -32.70 -0.71 -1.04
N ILE A 61 -32.35 -0.57 0.24
CA ILE A 61 -32.53 -1.62 1.24
C ILE A 61 -33.24 -1.05 2.45
N GLU A 62 -34.14 -1.84 3.01
CA GLU A 62 -34.77 -1.53 4.30
C GLU A 62 -33.96 -2.12 5.43
N LEU A 63 -33.68 -1.30 6.42
CA LEU A 63 -32.92 -1.63 7.62
C LEU A 63 -33.69 -1.21 8.86
N PRO A 64 -33.52 -1.86 10.02
CA PRO A 64 -34.06 -1.37 11.27
C PRO A 64 -33.61 0.10 11.52
N GLU A 65 -34.44 0.87 12.23
CA GLU A 65 -34.07 2.23 12.60
C GLU A 65 -32.88 2.24 13.55
N GLY A 66 -31.93 3.13 13.30
CA GLY A 66 -30.74 3.28 14.15
C GLY A 66 -29.49 3.68 13.39
N LYS A 67 -28.37 3.66 14.11
CA LYS A 67 -27.04 4.00 13.57
C LYS A 67 -26.53 2.87 12.69
N ILE A 68 -26.36 3.14 11.40
CA ILE A 68 -25.81 2.17 10.44
C ILE A 68 -24.29 2.23 10.47
N THR A 69 -23.65 1.05 10.52
CA THR A 69 -22.22 0.86 10.42
C THR A 69 -21.90 -0.19 9.37
N TYR A 70 -20.96 0.12 8.48
CA TYR A 70 -20.46 -0.81 7.46
C TYR A 70 -19.08 -1.32 7.84
N LYS A 71 -18.90 -2.63 7.93
CA LYS A 71 -17.59 -3.27 8.12
C LYS A 71 -17.18 -3.98 6.86
N ILE A 72 -16.13 -3.48 6.22
CA ILE A 72 -15.58 -4.11 5.01
C ILE A 72 -14.68 -5.26 5.46
N VAL A 73 -15.03 -6.48 5.05
CA VAL A 73 -14.19 -7.66 5.27
C VAL A 73 -13.08 -7.63 4.22
N GLN A 74 -11.89 -7.22 4.64
CA GLN A 74 -10.74 -7.13 3.74
C GLN A 74 -10.11 -8.51 3.53
N GLY A 75 -9.90 -8.86 2.26
CA GLY A 75 -9.18 -10.06 1.84
C GLY A 75 -7.71 -9.78 1.49
N GLY A 76 -6.90 -9.25 2.45
CA GLY A 76 -5.46 -9.07 2.26
C GLY A 76 -4.97 -7.62 2.24
N ASP A 77 -3.63 -7.46 2.27
CA ASP A 77 -2.92 -6.17 2.47
C ASP A 77 -2.54 -5.49 1.14
N ARG A 78 -3.22 -5.79 0.05
CA ARG A 78 -2.93 -5.18 -1.26
C ARG A 78 -4.18 -4.61 -1.91
N ILE A 79 -3.97 -3.58 -2.73
CA ILE A 79 -5.00 -3.00 -3.58
C ILE A 79 -5.20 -3.91 -4.79
N VAL A 80 -6.45 -4.35 -5.01
CA VAL A 80 -6.86 -5.13 -6.17
C VAL A 80 -7.71 -4.23 -7.06
N PRO A 81 -7.34 -4.04 -8.36
CA PRO A 81 -8.05 -3.10 -9.24
C PRO A 81 -9.51 -3.44 -9.51
N ARG A 82 -9.85 -4.73 -9.52
CA ARG A 82 -11.24 -5.20 -9.64
C ARG A 82 -11.44 -6.34 -8.66
N ASP A 83 -12.40 -6.16 -7.75
CA ASP A 83 -12.67 -7.11 -6.67
C ASP A 83 -14.14 -7.03 -6.25
N ILE A 84 -14.61 -8.07 -5.55
CA ILE A 84 -15.92 -8.07 -4.88
C ILE A 84 -15.66 -7.86 -3.40
N LYS A 85 -16.12 -6.74 -2.87
CA LYS A 85 -15.99 -6.43 -1.45
C LYS A 85 -17.18 -6.97 -0.68
N ARG A 86 -16.88 -7.82 0.28
CA ARG A 86 -17.85 -8.25 1.28
C ARG A 86 -17.98 -7.16 2.34
N VAL A 87 -19.20 -6.67 2.53
CA VAL A 87 -19.52 -5.59 3.46
C VAL A 87 -20.59 -6.08 4.42
N ASP A 88 -20.25 -6.21 5.69
CA ASP A 88 -21.20 -6.56 6.73
C ASP A 88 -21.86 -5.28 7.27
N VAL A 89 -23.19 -5.26 7.25
CA VAL A 89 -24.04 -4.13 7.67
C VAL A 89 -24.51 -4.38 9.09
N TYR A 90 -24.28 -3.40 9.95
CA TYR A 90 -24.72 -3.38 11.34
C TYR A 90 -25.64 -2.19 11.57
N VAL A 91 -26.65 -2.37 12.42
CA VAL A 91 -27.49 -1.30 12.93
C VAL A 91 -27.47 -1.37 14.46
N ASN A 92 -27.11 -0.27 15.11
CA ASN A 92 -26.91 -0.23 16.56
C ASN A 92 -26.01 -1.38 17.07
N ASP A 93 -24.90 -1.64 16.34
CA ASP A 93 -23.92 -2.70 16.57
C ASP A 93 -24.45 -4.15 16.41
N ALA A 94 -25.72 -4.34 16.08
CA ALA A 94 -26.27 -5.64 15.73
C ALA A 94 -26.07 -5.93 14.25
N PHE A 95 -25.55 -7.12 13.92
CA PHE A 95 -25.42 -7.57 12.52
C PHE A 95 -26.80 -7.74 11.88
N VAL A 96 -26.97 -7.19 10.69
CA VAL A 96 -28.23 -7.27 9.93
C VAL A 96 -28.08 -8.12 8.68
N ARG A 97 -27.07 -7.83 7.84
CA ARG A 97 -26.84 -8.55 6.59
C ARG A 97 -25.46 -8.31 6.01
N THR A 98 -25.09 -9.14 5.05
CA THR A 98 -23.87 -8.97 4.23
C THR A 98 -24.25 -8.50 2.83
N LEU A 99 -23.48 -7.56 2.28
CA LEU A 99 -23.55 -7.11 0.89
C LEU A 99 -22.27 -7.52 0.16
N ASN A 100 -22.41 -8.04 -1.06
CA ASN A 100 -21.28 -8.29 -1.96
C ASN A 100 -21.30 -7.22 -3.05
N LEU A 101 -20.32 -6.32 -3.05
CA LEU A 101 -20.28 -5.14 -3.91
C LEU A 101 -19.06 -5.20 -4.82
N PRO A 102 -19.25 -5.16 -6.16
CA PRO A 102 -18.14 -5.04 -7.09
C PRO A 102 -17.47 -3.68 -6.88
N ALA A 103 -16.16 -3.68 -6.67
CA ALA A 103 -15.35 -2.48 -6.53
C ALA A 103 -14.32 -2.39 -7.66
N GLN A 104 -14.17 -1.22 -8.22
CA GLN A 104 -13.12 -0.86 -9.17
C GLN A 104 -12.24 0.19 -8.52
N THR A 105 -10.96 -0.11 -8.39
CA THR A 105 -9.99 0.77 -7.75
C THR A 105 -8.93 1.17 -8.77
N ALA A 106 -8.75 2.47 -8.97
CA ALA A 106 -7.65 3.04 -9.73
C ALA A 106 -6.68 3.75 -8.78
N VAL A 107 -5.37 3.57 -9.04
CA VAL A 107 -4.30 4.24 -8.32
C VAL A 107 -3.48 5.04 -9.31
N TYR A 108 -3.53 6.36 -9.20
CA TYR A 108 -2.78 7.26 -10.07
C TYR A 108 -1.51 7.74 -9.37
N LYS A 109 -0.39 7.66 -10.07
CA LYS A 109 0.90 8.20 -9.62
C LYS A 109 1.56 8.99 -10.74
N ASP A 110 2.34 9.98 -10.34
CA ASP A 110 3.27 10.65 -11.23
C ASP A 110 4.51 9.74 -11.34
N VAL A 111 4.71 9.18 -12.53
CA VAL A 111 5.73 8.16 -12.78
C VAL A 111 6.62 8.55 -13.95
N LEU A 112 7.85 8.03 -13.94
CA LEU A 112 8.77 8.19 -15.07
C LEU A 112 8.34 7.31 -16.23
N VAL A 113 8.26 7.93 -17.42
CA VAL A 113 8.10 7.25 -18.69
C VAL A 113 9.24 7.65 -19.62
N ALA A 114 9.60 6.78 -20.54
CA ALA A 114 10.61 7.09 -21.55
C ALA A 114 10.09 8.19 -22.50
N SER A 115 10.81 9.32 -22.61
CA SER A 115 10.46 10.42 -23.54
C SER A 115 10.75 10.06 -24.99
N ASP A 116 11.74 9.20 -25.18
CA ASP A 116 12.11 8.59 -26.46
C ASP A 116 12.58 7.15 -26.23
N TYR A 117 13.06 6.46 -27.26
CA TYR A 117 13.57 5.09 -27.15
C TYR A 117 14.85 5.05 -26.32
N ILE A 118 14.86 4.21 -25.27
CA ILE A 118 16.03 3.97 -24.43
C ILE A 118 16.56 2.56 -24.70
N ASN A 119 17.81 2.45 -25.13
CA ASN A 119 18.45 1.17 -25.38
C ASN A 119 18.79 0.42 -24.06
N ARG A 120 18.96 -0.89 -24.17
CA ARG A 120 19.56 -1.66 -23.10
C ARG A 120 20.96 -1.13 -22.75
N GLU A 121 21.30 -1.11 -21.44
CA GLU A 121 22.53 -0.56 -20.84
C GLU A 121 22.71 0.98 -21.01
N GLN A 122 21.77 1.64 -21.66
CA GLN A 122 21.77 3.10 -21.75
C GLN A 122 21.41 3.73 -20.39
N ALA A 123 22.06 4.86 -20.07
CA ALA A 123 21.73 5.64 -18.89
C ALA A 123 20.29 6.20 -18.99
N ILE A 124 19.56 6.10 -17.88
CA ILE A 124 18.22 6.68 -17.74
C ILE A 124 18.41 8.04 -17.08
N THR A 125 18.31 9.09 -17.86
CA THR A 125 18.53 10.47 -17.41
C THR A 125 17.21 11.26 -17.44
N LYS A 126 17.27 12.48 -16.92
CA LYS A 126 16.12 13.40 -16.94
C LYS A 126 15.69 13.76 -18.36
N GLU A 127 16.65 13.88 -19.27
CA GLU A 127 16.41 14.22 -20.70
C GLU A 127 15.77 13.05 -21.46
N ALA A 128 16.09 11.80 -21.04
CA ALA A 128 15.53 10.60 -21.65
C ALA A 128 14.18 10.20 -21.06
N THR A 129 13.68 10.94 -20.07
CA THR A 129 12.44 10.61 -19.36
C THR A 129 11.53 11.82 -19.21
N GLU A 130 10.26 11.57 -19.04
CA GLU A 130 9.25 12.55 -18.65
C GLU A 130 8.38 12.02 -17.52
N VAL A 131 7.78 12.91 -16.71
CA VAL A 131 6.85 12.54 -15.66
C VAL A 131 5.44 12.55 -16.23
N LYS A 132 4.72 11.43 -16.08
CA LYS A 132 3.32 11.34 -16.47
C LYS A 132 2.47 10.76 -15.34
N ARG A 133 1.26 11.33 -15.19
CA ARG A 133 0.25 10.79 -14.28
C ARG A 133 -0.46 9.63 -14.97
N ILE A 134 -0.26 8.42 -14.44
CA ILE A 134 -0.75 7.17 -15.04
C ILE A 134 -1.45 6.33 -13.97
N ASP A 135 -2.48 5.58 -14.41
CA ASP A 135 -3.08 4.51 -13.60
C ASP A 135 -2.08 3.35 -13.48
N VAL A 136 -1.60 3.13 -12.27
CA VAL A 136 -0.61 2.12 -11.93
C VAL A 136 -1.18 1.01 -11.04
N SER A 137 -2.49 0.85 -11.00
CA SER A 137 -3.21 -0.09 -10.12
C SER A 137 -2.67 -1.52 -10.16
N TYR A 138 -2.17 -1.96 -11.31
CA TYR A 138 -1.57 -3.29 -11.51
C TYR A 138 -0.06 -3.35 -11.24
N LYS A 139 0.62 -2.19 -11.10
CA LYS A 139 2.08 -2.10 -11.05
C LYS A 139 2.59 -1.09 -10.01
N SER A 140 1.77 -0.71 -9.05
CA SER A 140 2.05 0.42 -8.13
C SER A 140 3.39 0.32 -7.40
N ASP A 141 3.88 -0.89 -7.15
CA ASP A 141 5.10 -1.16 -6.39
C ASP A 141 6.38 -1.14 -7.25
N TYR A 142 6.22 -1.14 -8.58
CA TYR A 142 7.34 -1.27 -9.52
C TYR A 142 7.63 -0.02 -10.34
N VAL A 143 6.81 1.00 -10.23
CA VAL A 143 7.01 2.25 -10.97
C VAL A 143 8.04 3.14 -10.28
N LEU A 144 8.81 3.87 -11.08
CA LEU A 144 9.75 4.89 -10.61
C LEU A 144 9.10 6.28 -10.70
N THR A 145 9.42 7.12 -9.73
CA THR A 145 9.07 8.55 -9.70
C THR A 145 10.31 9.38 -10.04
N ASP A 146 10.14 10.69 -10.21
CA ASP A 146 11.21 11.66 -10.46
C ASP A 146 12.37 11.58 -9.44
N LYS A 147 12.07 11.26 -8.17
CA LYS A 147 13.07 11.05 -7.12
C LYS A 147 14.09 9.97 -7.45
N ALA A 148 13.73 9.02 -8.30
CA ALA A 148 14.68 7.98 -8.69
C ALA A 148 15.82 8.53 -9.54
N LEU A 149 15.65 9.68 -10.22
CA LEU A 149 16.67 10.35 -11.02
C LEU A 149 17.78 11.01 -10.19
N GLU A 150 17.63 11.08 -8.87
CA GLU A 150 18.71 11.51 -7.96
C GLU A 150 19.86 10.50 -7.92
N LYS A 151 19.64 9.26 -8.38
CA LYS A 151 20.63 8.21 -8.48
C LYS A 151 20.92 7.85 -9.93
N GLU A 152 22.19 7.60 -10.22
CA GLU A 152 22.58 7.06 -11.54
C GLU A 152 21.94 5.69 -11.76
N MET A 153 21.29 5.52 -12.92
CA MET A 153 20.66 4.28 -13.28
C MET A 153 20.78 4.00 -14.77
N SER A 154 20.75 2.72 -15.13
CA SER A 154 20.76 2.24 -16.52
C SER A 154 19.68 1.21 -16.79
N ALA A 155 19.29 1.09 -18.03
CA ALA A 155 18.24 0.19 -18.49
C ALA A 155 18.75 -1.26 -18.59
N LYS A 156 18.10 -2.22 -17.95
CA LYS A 156 18.37 -3.66 -18.14
C LYS A 156 17.74 -4.22 -19.41
N LYS A 157 16.74 -3.52 -19.96
CA LYS A 157 16.08 -3.82 -21.24
C LYS A 157 15.86 -2.52 -22.00
N ALA A 158 15.52 -2.60 -23.26
CA ALA A 158 15.04 -1.42 -24.00
C ALA A 158 13.66 -0.98 -23.51
N PHE A 159 13.42 0.34 -23.50
CA PHE A 159 12.12 0.96 -23.25
C PHE A 159 11.68 1.71 -24.49
N ALA A 160 10.45 1.48 -24.91
CA ALA A 160 9.84 2.23 -26.00
C ALA A 160 9.40 3.62 -25.51
N LYS A 161 9.28 4.55 -26.46
CA LYS A 161 8.71 5.88 -26.17
C LYS A 161 7.34 5.79 -25.49
N GLY A 162 7.15 6.49 -24.38
CA GLY A 162 5.93 6.48 -23.58
C GLY A 162 5.79 5.26 -22.66
N GLU A 163 6.75 4.33 -22.67
CA GLU A 163 6.73 3.18 -21.75
C GLU A 163 7.11 3.60 -20.33
N VAL A 164 6.37 3.08 -19.35
CA VAL A 164 6.64 3.31 -17.91
C VAL A 164 7.95 2.66 -17.51
N ILE A 165 8.82 3.40 -16.85
CA ILE A 165 10.08 2.89 -16.34
C ILE A 165 9.81 2.03 -15.10
N ASP A 166 9.91 0.71 -15.28
CA ASP A 166 9.70 -0.28 -14.23
C ASP A 166 11.04 -0.60 -13.55
N LYS A 167 11.09 -0.40 -12.21
CA LYS A 167 12.31 -0.59 -11.41
C LYS A 167 12.97 -1.97 -11.54
N ARG A 168 12.19 -3.01 -11.88
CA ARG A 168 12.71 -4.37 -12.07
C ARG A 168 13.66 -4.45 -13.28
N PHE A 169 13.45 -3.58 -14.26
CA PHE A 169 14.25 -3.50 -15.48
C PHE A 169 15.23 -2.33 -15.48
N VAL A 170 15.55 -1.82 -14.29
CA VAL A 170 16.56 -0.78 -14.09
C VAL A 170 17.67 -1.31 -13.18
N LYS A 171 18.92 -1.01 -13.51
CA LYS A 171 20.10 -1.21 -12.70
C LYS A 171 20.45 0.13 -12.07
N MET A 172 20.32 0.25 -10.76
CA MET A 172 20.76 1.43 -10.03
C MET A 172 22.23 1.27 -9.66
N LYS A 173 22.99 2.36 -9.70
CA LYS A 173 24.34 2.40 -9.17
C LYS A 173 24.24 2.20 -7.65
N PRO A 174 24.96 1.22 -7.08
CA PRO A 174 24.94 1.02 -5.64
C PRO A 174 25.62 2.19 -4.91
N ASP A 175 25.15 2.51 -3.70
CA ASP A 175 25.79 3.52 -2.85
C ASP A 175 27.19 3.06 -2.38
N VAL A 176 27.36 1.73 -2.27
CA VAL A 176 28.66 1.07 -2.02
C VAL A 176 28.86 0.00 -3.08
N ALA A 177 29.85 0.18 -3.93
CA ALA A 177 30.18 -0.79 -4.99
C ALA A 177 31.22 -1.80 -4.51
N ARG A 178 31.08 -3.06 -4.90
CA ARG A 178 32.08 -4.11 -4.64
C ARG A 178 33.47 -3.70 -5.17
N ASN A 179 34.49 -3.92 -4.36
CA ASN A 179 35.86 -3.49 -4.56
C ASN A 179 36.07 -1.96 -4.57
N GLY A 180 35.03 -1.20 -4.29
CA GLY A 180 35.12 0.24 -4.11
C GLY A 180 35.65 0.64 -2.75
N ASP A 181 36.27 1.83 -2.71
CA ASP A 181 36.73 2.43 -1.46
C ASP A 181 35.55 2.88 -0.62
N VAL A 182 35.59 2.59 0.67
CA VAL A 182 34.55 2.96 1.63
C VAL A 182 35.13 3.54 2.89
N ARG A 183 34.41 4.44 3.52
CA ARG A 183 34.69 4.93 4.86
C ARG A 183 33.87 4.17 5.87
N ILE A 184 34.52 3.49 6.80
CA ILE A 184 33.88 2.66 7.82
C ILE A 184 33.83 3.45 9.12
N PHE A 185 32.61 3.64 9.64
CA PHE A 185 32.33 4.31 10.91
C PHE A 185 32.02 3.24 11.96
N PHE A 186 32.87 3.12 12.98
CA PHE A 186 32.56 2.27 14.13
C PHE A 186 31.79 3.06 15.16
N VAL A 187 30.70 2.49 15.62
CA VAL A 187 29.78 3.12 16.59
C VAL A 187 29.62 2.21 17.79
N SER A 188 29.78 2.79 18.99
CA SER A 188 29.46 2.15 20.25
C SER A 188 28.51 3.05 21.04
N ASN A 189 27.43 2.48 21.58
CA ASN A 189 26.40 3.21 22.34
C ASN A 189 25.87 4.48 21.65
N GLY A 190 25.75 4.45 20.29
CA GLY A 190 25.24 5.57 19.50
C GLY A 190 26.25 6.67 19.19
N ALA A 191 27.49 6.59 19.69
CA ALA A 191 28.56 7.55 19.39
C ALA A 191 29.58 6.97 18.40
N VAL A 192 30.02 7.77 17.42
CA VAL A 192 31.10 7.39 16.51
C VAL A 192 32.41 7.39 17.26
N MET A 193 33.05 6.22 17.33
CA MET A 193 34.31 6.02 18.04
C MET A 193 35.53 6.18 17.13
N ILE A 194 35.47 5.55 15.97
CA ILE A 194 36.60 5.48 15.03
C ILE A 194 36.08 5.52 13.61
N THR A 195 36.81 6.17 12.74
CA THR A 195 36.58 6.13 11.28
C THR A 195 37.86 5.60 10.60
N ILE A 196 37.72 4.63 9.73
CA ILE A 196 38.81 4.04 8.97
C ILE A 196 38.46 3.88 7.50
N ASP A 197 39.45 3.79 6.64
CA ASP A 197 39.27 3.48 5.24
C ASP A 197 39.29 1.95 5.02
N GLY A 198 38.41 1.50 4.11
CA GLY A 198 38.26 0.10 3.76
C GLY A 198 37.91 -0.11 2.32
N ILE A 199 37.70 -1.38 1.96
CA ILE A 199 37.25 -1.82 0.65
C ILE A 199 35.98 -2.65 0.84
N ALA A 200 34.93 -2.34 0.10
CA ALA A 200 33.71 -3.13 0.11
C ALA A 200 33.90 -4.48 -0.59
N LYS A 201 33.40 -5.55 0.00
CA LYS A 201 33.39 -6.90 -0.59
C LYS A 201 32.11 -7.23 -1.31
N THR A 202 31.03 -6.52 -1.01
CA THR A 202 29.71 -6.67 -1.62
C THR A 202 29.13 -5.32 -2.02
N ASP A 203 28.22 -5.31 -3.02
CA ASP A 203 27.45 -4.13 -3.37
C ASP A 203 26.35 -3.89 -2.33
N GLY A 204 25.97 -2.64 -2.11
CA GLY A 204 24.84 -2.29 -1.26
C GLY A 204 24.26 -0.89 -1.52
N MET A 205 22.95 -0.78 -1.33
CA MET A 205 22.22 0.49 -1.31
C MET A 205 22.12 0.99 0.14
N ALA A 206 21.80 2.27 0.32
CA ALA A 206 21.57 2.83 1.65
C ALA A 206 20.52 2.01 2.42
N GLY A 207 20.90 1.54 3.60
CA GLY A 207 20.09 0.65 4.43
C GLY A 207 20.48 -0.82 4.38
N ASP A 208 21.16 -1.29 3.32
CA ASP A 208 21.65 -2.66 3.20
C ASP A 208 22.86 -2.93 4.11
N TYR A 209 23.07 -4.21 4.42
CA TYR A 209 24.30 -4.65 5.08
C TYR A 209 25.29 -5.15 4.05
N VAL A 210 26.54 -4.67 4.18
CA VAL A 210 27.66 -5.03 3.30
C VAL A 210 28.87 -5.48 4.11
N ASP A 211 29.67 -6.37 3.52
CA ASP A 211 30.94 -6.73 4.08
C ASP A 211 32.02 -5.75 3.60
N VAL A 212 32.79 -5.23 4.54
CA VAL A 212 33.86 -4.27 4.31
C VAL A 212 35.17 -4.75 4.97
N GLU A 213 36.26 -4.65 4.25
CA GLU A 213 37.57 -5.05 4.71
C GLU A 213 38.42 -3.82 5.08
N ASN A 214 38.99 -3.81 6.28
CA ASN A 214 39.97 -2.81 6.63
C ASN A 214 41.19 -2.94 5.72
N ARG A 215 41.61 -1.84 5.11
CA ARG A 215 42.72 -1.82 4.14
C ARG A 215 44.04 -2.27 4.74
N ASN A 216 44.31 -1.93 5.99
CA ASN A 216 45.59 -2.17 6.66
C ASN A 216 45.67 -3.58 7.29
N TYR A 217 44.64 -3.97 8.01
CA TYR A 217 44.65 -5.20 8.82
C TYR A 217 43.96 -6.39 8.17
N LYS A 218 43.32 -6.19 6.97
CA LYS A 218 42.58 -7.25 6.24
C LYS A 218 41.45 -7.87 7.02
N LYS A 219 41.04 -7.25 8.13
CA LYS A 219 39.91 -7.71 8.92
C LYS A 219 38.61 -7.28 8.25
N VAL A 220 37.68 -8.23 8.13
CA VAL A 220 36.35 -8.00 7.53
C VAL A 220 35.32 -7.70 8.63
N TYR A 221 34.44 -6.74 8.36
CA TYR A 221 33.36 -6.33 9.21
C TYR A 221 32.08 -6.29 8.36
N THR A 222 30.96 -6.64 8.95
CA THR A 222 29.64 -6.42 8.34
C THR A 222 29.05 -5.14 8.90
N GLY A 223 28.67 -4.21 8.02
CA GLY A 223 28.13 -2.91 8.41
C GLY A 223 26.98 -2.47 7.53
N LYS A 224 26.18 -1.53 8.05
CA LYS A 224 25.04 -0.95 7.36
C LYS A 224 25.48 0.21 6.47
N VAL A 225 25.09 0.22 5.20
CA VAL A 225 25.31 1.35 4.30
C VAL A 225 24.46 2.55 4.76
N ILE A 226 25.12 3.68 5.03
CA ILE A 226 24.50 4.92 5.50
C ILE A 226 24.55 6.05 4.46
N GLY A 227 25.06 5.76 3.26
CA GLY A 227 25.16 6.68 2.12
C GLY A 227 26.31 6.30 1.20
N GLU A 228 26.57 7.15 0.21
CA GLU A 228 27.59 6.90 -0.80
C GLU A 228 28.96 6.66 -0.15
N ASN A 229 29.55 5.48 -0.41
CA ASN A 229 30.83 5.01 0.12
C ASN A 229 30.97 5.07 1.66
N ARG A 230 29.86 5.02 2.40
CA ARG A 230 29.84 5.11 3.86
C ARG A 230 29.13 3.92 4.49
N VAL A 231 29.84 3.26 5.41
CA VAL A 231 29.35 2.06 6.09
C VAL A 231 29.49 2.22 7.60
N LEU A 232 28.43 1.91 8.33
CA LEU A 232 28.36 1.99 9.79
C LEU A 232 28.44 0.58 10.36
N VAL A 233 29.40 0.36 11.26
CA VAL A 233 29.62 -0.90 11.97
C VAL A 233 29.35 -0.67 13.45
N ASN A 234 28.43 -1.41 14.05
CA ASN A 234 28.18 -1.40 15.48
C ASN A 234 29.14 -2.37 16.19
N ILE A 235 29.80 -1.91 17.27
CA ILE A 235 30.72 -2.67 18.11
C ILE A 235 30.32 -2.62 19.58
#